data_c2523bfff6137d835fe099849fd7bb79
#
_entry.id   c2523bfff6137d835fe099849fd7bb79
#
_cell.length_a   1.000
_cell.length_b   1.000
_cell.length_c   1.000
_cell.angle_alpha   90.00
_cell.angle_beta   90.00
_cell.angle_gamma   90.00
#
_symmetry.space_group_name_H-M   'P 1'
#
loop_
_entity.id
_entity.type
_entity.pdbx_description
1 polymer ?
#
loop_
_entity_poly.entity_id
_entity_poly.type
_entity_poly.pdbx_seq_one_letter_code
_entity_poly.pdbx_strand_id
1 'polypeptide(L)'
;MNKVKMLSDVVAEVRKEAPEDVPNWSKRYEEAKQNLQNQIMKGRMLPRGVEDHPLADFGFNYSVQRDVRASHVMNIMRKFDPRVCCPVSAVKRSDSNTLYIFDGQHRAVALALLGYEKIPVTIVETDEPAFDAEAFEIVNDSGILRAGTEEIHRCLLHRYKMGETETERVATAHMVQEIFDRVGIDLEPKRVRKSSGKCGPNQHYFSHFD
;
A
#
# COMPACT_ATOMS: atom_id res chain seq x y z
N MET A 1 5.53 18.71 0.24
CA MET A 1 4.80 18.29 1.46
C MET A 1 4.63 16.78 1.38
N ASN A 2 5.04 16.03 2.40
CA ASN A 2 4.83 14.59 2.42
C ASN A 2 3.32 14.29 2.47
N LYS A 3 2.84 13.53 1.48
CA LYS A 3 1.43 13.09 1.42
C LYS A 3 1.24 11.88 2.34
N VAL A 4 1.24 12.12 3.66
CA VAL A 4 0.94 11.07 4.65
C VAL A 4 -0.57 11.05 4.92
N LYS A 5 -1.18 9.85 4.88
CA LYS A 5 -2.56 9.63 5.32
C LYS A 5 -2.58 8.60 6.44
N MET A 6 -3.39 8.81 7.44
CA MET A 6 -3.61 7.82 8.50
C MET A 6 -4.44 6.64 8.00
N LEU A 7 -4.23 5.46 8.58
CA LEU A 7 -5.00 4.25 8.20
C LEU A 7 -6.52 4.47 8.36
N SER A 8 -6.95 5.15 9.42
CA SER A 8 -8.36 5.48 9.65
C SER A 8 -8.99 6.23 8.47
N ASP A 9 -8.25 7.20 7.90
CA ASP A 9 -8.73 8.01 6.79
C ASP A 9 -8.84 7.15 5.51
N VAL A 10 -7.86 6.29 5.27
CA VAL A 10 -7.86 5.36 4.13
C VAL A 10 -9.01 4.34 4.26
N VAL A 11 -9.25 3.80 5.44
CA VAL A 11 -10.39 2.90 5.69
C VAL A 11 -11.72 3.62 5.44
N ALA A 12 -11.87 4.88 5.86
CA ALA A 12 -13.06 5.66 5.58
C ALA A 12 -13.26 5.91 4.07
N GLU A 13 -12.20 6.24 3.35
CA GLU A 13 -12.22 6.39 1.88
C GLU A 13 -12.63 5.07 1.20
N VAL A 14 -12.01 3.95 1.56
CA VAL A 14 -12.35 2.63 0.99
C VAL A 14 -13.80 2.27 1.25
N ARG A 15 -14.33 2.52 2.45
CA ARG A 15 -15.76 2.27 2.76
C ARG A 15 -16.70 3.14 1.92
N LYS A 16 -16.30 4.37 1.60
CA LYS A 16 -17.09 5.29 0.78
C LYS A 16 -17.07 4.91 -0.70
N GLU A 17 -15.90 4.54 -1.23
CA GLU A 17 -15.69 4.25 -2.65
C GLU A 17 -16.07 2.81 -3.02
N ALA A 18 -15.94 1.86 -2.09
CA ALA A 18 -16.16 0.44 -2.33
C ALA A 18 -17.54 0.06 -2.90
N PRO A 19 -18.66 0.71 -2.53
CA PRO A 19 -19.95 0.43 -3.16
C PRO A 19 -19.99 0.71 -4.67
N GLU A 20 -19.21 1.68 -5.14
CA GLU A 20 -19.10 2.04 -6.57
C GLU A 20 -18.14 1.10 -7.32
N ASP A 21 -17.01 0.73 -6.67
CA ASP A 21 -15.94 -0.03 -7.28
C ASP A 21 -16.16 -1.55 -7.23
N VAL A 22 -16.92 -2.04 -6.24
CA VAL A 22 -17.12 -3.47 -5.99
C VAL A 22 -18.61 -3.83 -6.07
N PRO A 23 -19.04 -4.55 -7.09
CA PRO A 23 -20.43 -4.99 -7.21
C PRO A 23 -20.89 -5.78 -5.97
N ASN A 24 -22.07 -5.43 -5.45
CA ASN A 24 -22.67 -6.03 -4.26
C ASN A 24 -21.78 -5.92 -3.00
N TRP A 25 -21.06 -4.79 -2.82
CA TRP A 25 -20.15 -4.56 -1.70
C TRP A 25 -20.76 -4.94 -0.35
N SER A 26 -21.94 -4.42 -0.01
CA SER A 26 -22.56 -4.65 1.31
C SER A 26 -22.77 -6.14 1.59
N LYS A 27 -23.31 -6.89 0.62
CA LYS A 27 -23.49 -8.34 0.76
C LYS A 27 -22.16 -9.07 0.95
N ARG A 28 -21.16 -8.76 0.11
CA ARG A 28 -19.83 -9.39 0.18
C ARG A 28 -19.10 -9.03 1.48
N TYR A 29 -19.30 -7.83 1.98
CA TYR A 29 -18.73 -7.39 3.25
C TYR A 29 -19.29 -8.19 4.42
N GLU A 30 -20.62 -8.36 4.49
CA GLU A 30 -21.26 -9.15 5.53
C GLU A 30 -20.90 -10.65 5.45
N GLU A 31 -20.82 -11.21 4.24
CA GLU A 31 -20.33 -12.58 4.02
C GLU A 31 -18.89 -12.76 4.52
N ALA A 32 -18.01 -11.78 4.28
CA ALA A 32 -16.62 -11.82 4.75
C ALA A 32 -16.53 -11.76 6.28
N LYS A 33 -17.35 -10.91 6.92
CA LYS A 33 -17.41 -10.83 8.40
C LYS A 33 -17.95 -12.12 9.01
N GLN A 34 -19.00 -12.70 8.43
CA GLN A 34 -19.54 -13.99 8.89
C GLN A 34 -18.51 -15.11 8.76
N ASN A 35 -17.76 -15.14 7.66
CA ASN A 35 -16.68 -16.12 7.49
C ASN A 35 -15.61 -15.95 8.57
N LEU A 36 -15.18 -14.71 8.89
CA LEU A 36 -14.24 -14.46 9.97
C LEU A 36 -14.76 -14.97 11.31
N GLN A 37 -16.03 -14.70 11.67
CA GLN A 37 -16.62 -15.21 12.91
C GLN A 37 -16.57 -16.74 12.97
N ASN A 38 -16.89 -17.42 11.87
CA ASN A 38 -16.80 -18.87 11.78
C ASN A 38 -15.35 -19.38 11.98
N GLN A 39 -14.33 -18.64 11.46
CA GLN A 39 -12.92 -18.99 11.65
C GLN A 39 -12.52 -18.85 13.14
N ILE A 40 -12.92 -17.74 13.77
CA ILE A 40 -12.64 -17.48 15.20
C ILE A 40 -13.27 -18.57 16.09
N MET A 41 -14.53 -18.93 15.83
CA MET A 41 -15.20 -20.03 16.58
C MET A 41 -14.48 -21.36 16.44
N LYS A 42 -13.76 -21.60 15.33
CA LYS A 42 -12.89 -22.78 15.14
C LYS A 42 -11.50 -22.62 15.78
N GLY A 43 -11.28 -21.59 16.62
CA GLY A 43 -10.01 -21.33 17.28
C GLY A 43 -8.91 -20.78 16.36
N ARG A 44 -9.27 -20.25 15.18
CA ARG A 44 -8.30 -19.65 14.24
C ARG A 44 -8.02 -18.21 14.64
N MET A 45 -6.79 -17.94 15.03
CA MET A 45 -6.33 -16.63 15.53
C MET A 45 -5.24 -16.08 14.63
N LEU A 46 -5.01 -14.76 14.72
CA LEU A 46 -3.84 -14.14 14.08
C LEU A 46 -2.54 -14.77 14.63
N PRO A 47 -1.49 -14.88 13.80
CA PRO A 47 -0.19 -15.40 14.23
C PRO A 47 0.34 -14.63 15.46
N ARG A 48 0.97 -15.36 16.39
CA ARG A 48 1.68 -14.77 17.53
C ARG A 48 3.17 -14.66 17.20
N GLY A 49 3.87 -13.78 17.86
CA GLY A 49 5.33 -13.62 17.74
C GLY A 49 5.77 -12.32 17.06
N VAL A 50 4.83 -11.46 16.73
CA VAL A 50 5.04 -10.07 16.35
C VAL A 50 4.24 -9.18 17.30
N GLU A 51 4.54 -7.92 17.34
CA GLU A 51 3.83 -6.97 18.20
C GLU A 51 2.44 -6.65 17.62
N ASP A 52 1.43 -6.58 18.51
CA ASP A 52 0.08 -6.18 18.14
C ASP A 52 -0.10 -4.69 18.44
N HIS A 53 -0.31 -3.88 17.42
CA HIS A 53 -0.50 -2.43 17.56
C HIS A 53 -1.92 -1.98 17.21
N PRO A 54 -2.46 -0.96 17.95
CA PRO A 54 -3.74 -0.35 17.63
C PRO A 54 -3.74 0.22 16.21
N LEU A 55 -4.89 0.14 15.54
CA LEU A 55 -5.05 0.70 14.19
C LEU A 55 -4.74 2.20 14.10
N ALA A 56 -4.94 2.94 15.21
CA ALA A 56 -4.67 4.37 15.29
C ALA A 56 -3.18 4.72 15.16
N ASP A 57 -2.29 3.76 15.43
CA ASP A 57 -0.83 3.98 15.36
C ASP A 57 -0.30 3.96 13.92
N PHE A 58 -1.09 3.47 12.96
CA PHE A 58 -0.60 3.24 11.61
C PHE A 58 -0.91 4.38 10.63
N GLY A 59 0.05 4.66 9.76
CA GLY A 59 -0.06 5.59 8.66
C GLY A 59 0.51 5.04 7.35
N PHE A 60 0.22 5.72 6.24
CA PHE A 60 0.72 5.40 4.91
C PHE A 60 1.49 6.57 4.33
N ASN A 61 2.67 6.29 3.78
CA ASN A 61 3.45 7.27 3.05
C ASN A 61 3.15 7.18 1.54
N TYR A 62 2.15 7.94 1.08
CA TYR A 62 1.74 7.97 -0.34
C TYR A 62 2.75 8.67 -1.27
N SER A 63 3.86 9.19 -0.75
CA SER A 63 4.96 9.64 -1.61
C SER A 63 5.67 8.47 -2.29
N VAL A 64 5.58 7.26 -1.73
CA VAL A 64 6.28 6.06 -2.20
C VAL A 64 5.33 4.89 -2.48
N GLN A 65 4.19 4.82 -1.80
CA GLN A 65 3.26 3.71 -1.93
C GLN A 65 2.13 3.99 -2.92
N ARG A 66 1.58 2.92 -3.49
CA ARG A 66 0.39 2.97 -4.35
C ARG A 66 -0.89 3.21 -3.54
N ASP A 67 -1.95 3.64 -4.22
CA ASP A 67 -3.28 3.75 -3.62
C ASP A 67 -3.85 2.38 -3.22
N VAL A 68 -4.62 2.36 -2.14
CA VAL A 68 -5.36 1.17 -1.73
C VAL A 68 -6.55 0.95 -2.67
N ARG A 69 -6.65 -0.26 -3.24
CA ARG A 69 -7.74 -0.65 -4.15
C ARG A 69 -8.79 -1.43 -3.40
N ALA A 70 -10.03 -0.94 -3.37
CA ALA A 70 -11.15 -1.58 -2.67
C ALA A 70 -11.40 -3.02 -3.17
N SER A 71 -11.30 -3.28 -4.48
CA SER A 71 -11.43 -4.62 -5.06
C SER A 71 -10.40 -5.61 -4.52
N HIS A 72 -9.14 -5.16 -4.32
CA HIS A 72 -8.08 -5.99 -3.75
C HIS A 72 -8.32 -6.27 -2.26
N VAL A 73 -8.72 -5.25 -1.50
CA VAL A 73 -9.12 -5.40 -0.09
C VAL A 73 -10.25 -6.41 0.06
N MET A 74 -11.30 -6.31 -0.76
CA MET A 74 -12.41 -7.27 -0.75
C MET A 74 -11.96 -8.69 -1.08
N ASN A 75 -11.04 -8.87 -2.03
CA ASN A 75 -10.51 -10.21 -2.35
C ASN A 75 -9.76 -10.84 -1.16
N ILE A 76 -9.01 -10.03 -0.40
CA ILE A 76 -8.36 -10.47 0.84
C ILE A 76 -9.44 -10.88 1.85
N MET A 77 -10.42 -10.02 2.13
CA MET A 77 -11.47 -10.28 3.12
C MET A 77 -12.26 -11.57 2.82
N ARG A 78 -12.62 -11.80 1.56
CA ARG A 78 -13.39 -13.01 1.16
C ARG A 78 -12.64 -14.33 1.37
N LYS A 79 -11.31 -14.30 1.29
CA LYS A 79 -10.44 -15.48 1.45
C LYS A 79 -9.70 -15.47 2.76
N PHE A 80 -10.06 -14.56 3.68
CA PHE A 80 -9.32 -14.36 4.92
C PHE A 80 -9.36 -15.61 5.80
N ASP A 81 -8.17 -16.09 6.16
CA ASP A 81 -7.97 -17.10 7.19
C ASP A 81 -6.93 -16.56 8.18
N PRO A 82 -7.31 -16.33 9.46
CA PRO A 82 -6.39 -15.79 10.47
C PRO A 82 -5.08 -16.57 10.63
N ARG A 83 -5.10 -17.88 10.37
CA ARG A 83 -3.92 -18.76 10.53
C ARG A 83 -2.82 -18.49 9.53
N VAL A 84 -3.18 -17.94 8.36
CA VAL A 84 -2.24 -17.62 7.28
C VAL A 84 -2.06 -16.12 7.06
N CYS A 85 -2.57 -15.32 8.01
CA CYS A 85 -2.40 -13.88 7.97
C CYS A 85 -0.95 -13.52 8.32
N CYS A 86 -0.18 -13.07 7.33
CA CYS A 86 1.15 -12.52 7.60
C CYS A 86 1.03 -11.15 8.31
N PRO A 87 1.95 -10.82 9.22
CA PRO A 87 2.05 -9.47 9.79
C PRO A 87 2.23 -8.42 8.69
N VAL A 88 1.81 -7.19 8.94
CA VAL A 88 2.22 -6.04 8.14
C VAL A 88 3.64 -5.64 8.51
N SER A 89 4.33 -4.91 7.63
CA SER A 89 5.65 -4.37 7.94
C SER A 89 5.58 -2.86 8.00
N ALA A 90 6.12 -2.28 9.08
CA ALA A 90 6.08 -0.84 9.29
C ALA A 90 7.44 -0.30 9.77
N VAL A 91 7.70 0.95 9.46
CA VAL A 91 8.83 1.70 9.99
C VAL A 91 8.37 2.61 11.12
N LYS A 92 9.18 2.67 12.19
CA LYS A 92 9.03 3.61 13.29
C LYS A 92 10.19 4.61 13.25
N ARG A 93 9.86 5.89 13.29
CA ARG A 93 10.80 7.01 13.34
C ARG A 93 10.93 7.51 14.78
N SER A 94 12.13 8.02 15.15
CA SER A 94 12.35 8.55 16.48
C SER A 94 11.55 9.83 16.78
N ASP A 95 11.18 10.59 15.74
CA ASP A 95 10.41 11.83 15.79
C ASP A 95 8.89 11.64 15.70
N SER A 96 8.40 10.41 15.58
CA SER A 96 6.99 10.10 15.37
C SER A 96 6.55 8.86 16.14
N ASN A 97 5.34 8.92 16.69
CA ASN A 97 4.68 7.73 17.23
C ASN A 97 3.93 6.93 16.16
N THR A 98 3.86 7.42 14.92
CA THR A 98 3.16 6.76 13.82
C THR A 98 4.04 5.65 13.24
N LEU A 99 3.44 4.48 13.05
CA LEU A 99 4.03 3.34 12.35
C LEU A 99 3.68 3.44 10.86
N TYR A 100 4.66 3.77 10.03
CA TYR A 100 4.44 3.92 8.58
C TYR A 100 4.55 2.57 7.90
N ILE A 101 3.41 2.02 7.46
CA ILE A 101 3.37 0.73 6.76
C ILE A 101 4.10 0.85 5.43
N PHE A 102 5.08 -0.02 5.18
CA PHE A 102 5.74 -0.14 3.86
C PHE A 102 5.38 -1.43 3.12
N ASP A 103 4.88 -2.47 3.83
CA ASP A 103 4.29 -3.66 3.21
C ASP A 103 3.00 -4.07 3.91
N GLY A 104 2.07 -4.62 3.12
CA GLY A 104 0.80 -5.13 3.63
C GLY A 104 -0.31 -4.10 3.78
N GLN A 105 -0.25 -2.94 3.11
CA GLN A 105 -1.27 -1.89 3.20
C GLN A 105 -2.70 -2.38 2.95
N HIS A 106 -2.94 -3.19 1.90
CA HIS A 106 -4.26 -3.76 1.61
C HIS A 106 -4.71 -4.73 2.70
N ARG A 107 -3.77 -5.46 3.29
CA ARG A 107 -4.00 -6.39 4.40
C ARG A 107 -4.37 -5.64 5.68
N ALA A 108 -3.66 -4.54 6.00
CA ALA A 108 -4.00 -3.68 7.12
C ALA A 108 -5.43 -3.13 7.01
N VAL A 109 -5.79 -2.62 5.83
CA VAL A 109 -7.16 -2.12 5.58
C VAL A 109 -8.19 -3.25 5.67
N ALA A 110 -7.90 -4.43 5.14
CA ALA A 110 -8.81 -5.58 5.24
C ALA A 110 -9.04 -5.98 6.70
N LEU A 111 -8.00 -6.06 7.52
CA LEU A 111 -8.11 -6.37 8.95
C LEU A 111 -8.95 -5.32 9.69
N ALA A 112 -8.71 -4.04 9.43
CA ALA A 112 -9.51 -2.95 9.99
C ALA A 112 -11.00 -3.07 9.63
N LEU A 113 -11.31 -3.36 8.37
CA LEU A 113 -12.68 -3.55 7.90
C LEU A 113 -13.33 -4.81 8.48
N LEU A 114 -12.56 -5.86 8.77
CA LEU A 114 -13.03 -7.07 9.44
C LEU A 114 -13.26 -6.86 10.95
N GLY A 115 -12.92 -5.68 11.51
CA GLY A 115 -13.20 -5.31 12.89
C GLY A 115 -12.07 -5.64 13.87
N TYR A 116 -10.86 -5.91 13.41
CA TYR A 116 -9.72 -6.00 14.31
C TYR A 116 -9.38 -4.60 14.84
N GLU A 117 -9.19 -4.49 16.15
CA GLU A 117 -8.77 -3.24 16.81
C GLU A 117 -7.25 -3.08 16.82
N LYS A 118 -6.54 -4.22 16.79
CA LYS A 118 -5.08 -4.31 16.72
C LYS A 118 -4.69 -5.27 15.61
N ILE A 119 -3.56 -5.01 14.97
CA ILE A 119 -3.03 -5.86 13.92
C ILE A 119 -1.58 -6.24 14.20
N PRO A 120 -1.16 -7.46 13.81
CA PRO A 120 0.23 -7.89 13.99
C PRO A 120 1.13 -7.12 13.02
N VAL A 121 2.25 -6.63 13.52
CA VAL A 121 3.21 -5.84 12.78
C VAL A 121 4.64 -6.25 13.08
N THR A 122 5.48 -6.27 12.07
CA THR A 122 6.93 -6.29 12.18
C THR A 122 7.43 -4.86 12.05
N ILE A 123 8.11 -4.35 13.08
CA ILE A 123 8.58 -2.97 13.14
C ILE A 123 10.07 -2.90 12.83
N VAL A 124 10.45 -1.99 11.94
CA VAL A 124 11.83 -1.58 11.72
C VAL A 124 12.00 -0.16 12.27
N GLU A 125 12.88 -0.01 13.27
CA GLU A 125 13.22 1.29 13.84
C GLU A 125 14.40 1.88 13.06
N THR A 126 14.16 3.00 12.36
CA THR A 126 15.19 3.71 11.59
C THR A 126 14.78 5.14 11.28
N ASP A 127 15.74 6.04 11.30
CA ASP A 127 15.58 7.44 10.89
C ASP A 127 16.12 7.69 9.47
N GLU A 128 16.52 6.66 8.74
CA GLU A 128 16.96 6.76 7.35
C GLU A 128 15.81 7.30 6.47
N PRO A 129 15.93 8.50 5.86
CA PRO A 129 14.82 9.14 5.18
C PRO A 129 14.32 8.38 3.96
N ALA A 130 15.19 7.62 3.28
CA ALA A 130 14.87 6.85 2.08
C ALA A 130 14.36 5.43 2.39
N PHE A 131 14.42 4.97 3.63
CA PHE A 131 14.14 3.58 3.99
C PHE A 131 12.79 3.07 3.50
N ASP A 132 11.72 3.88 3.60
CA ASP A 132 10.38 3.48 3.17
C ASP A 132 10.34 3.12 1.68
N ALA A 133 11.06 3.91 0.85
CA ALA A 133 11.14 3.69 -0.59
C ALA A 133 11.99 2.47 -0.93
N GLU A 134 13.13 2.30 -0.26
CA GLU A 134 14.00 1.15 -0.44
C GLU A 134 13.31 -0.15 -0.02
N ALA A 135 12.69 -0.17 1.16
CA ALA A 135 11.97 -1.32 1.66
C ALA A 135 10.81 -1.71 0.75
N PHE A 136 10.03 -0.71 0.26
CA PHE A 136 8.96 -0.94 -0.69
C PHE A 136 9.48 -1.53 -2.01
N GLU A 137 10.59 -1.01 -2.53
CA GLU A 137 11.24 -1.52 -3.73
C GLU A 137 11.69 -2.97 -3.55
N ILE A 138 12.41 -3.27 -2.45
CA ILE A 138 12.92 -4.62 -2.16
C ILE A 138 11.78 -5.63 -2.05
N VAL A 139 10.74 -5.31 -1.28
CA VAL A 139 9.60 -6.22 -1.07
C VAL A 139 8.86 -6.50 -2.38
N ASN A 140 8.75 -5.52 -3.27
CA ASN A 140 8.05 -5.68 -4.55
C ASN A 140 8.94 -6.28 -5.66
N ASP A 141 10.25 -6.09 -5.60
CA ASP A 141 11.21 -6.67 -6.56
C ASP A 141 11.45 -8.17 -6.31
N SER A 142 11.25 -8.64 -5.07
CA SER A 142 11.42 -10.05 -4.68
C SER A 142 10.36 -11.02 -5.20
N GLY A 143 9.46 -10.60 -6.08
CA GLY A 143 8.57 -11.47 -6.86
C GLY A 143 7.27 -11.89 -6.20
N ILE A 144 6.93 -11.37 -5.02
CA ILE A 144 5.69 -11.74 -4.31
C ILE A 144 4.48 -10.92 -4.82
N LEU A 145 4.66 -9.65 -5.12
CA LEU A 145 3.71 -8.80 -5.85
C LEU A 145 4.51 -7.69 -6.52
N ARG A 146 4.67 -7.77 -7.83
CA ARG A 146 5.40 -6.75 -8.56
C ARG A 146 4.67 -5.41 -8.44
N ALA A 147 5.35 -4.41 -7.87
CA ALA A 147 4.95 -3.03 -8.06
C ALA A 147 4.96 -2.72 -9.56
N GLY A 148 4.01 -1.92 -10.02
CA GLY A 148 4.06 -1.41 -11.39
C GLY A 148 5.26 -0.48 -11.58
N THR A 149 5.67 -0.29 -12.82
CA THR A 149 6.80 0.60 -13.18
C THR A 149 6.62 2.01 -12.61
N GLU A 150 5.39 2.49 -12.55
CA GLU A 150 5.04 3.82 -12.01
C GLU A 150 5.29 3.91 -10.50
N GLU A 151 4.95 2.89 -9.72
CA GLU A 151 5.20 2.86 -8.29
C GLU A 151 6.70 2.82 -7.99
N ILE A 152 7.46 2.02 -8.75
CA ILE A 152 8.92 1.97 -8.64
C ILE A 152 9.53 3.32 -9.00
N HIS A 153 9.07 3.96 -10.07
CA HIS A 153 9.53 5.30 -10.46
C HIS A 153 9.32 6.33 -9.34
N ARG A 154 8.14 6.34 -8.71
CA ARG A 154 7.87 7.22 -7.55
C ARG A 154 8.81 6.96 -6.38
N CYS A 155 9.13 5.70 -6.07
CA CYS A 155 10.09 5.37 -5.03
C CYS A 155 11.49 5.92 -5.35
N LEU A 156 11.96 5.75 -6.59
CA LEU A 156 13.25 6.27 -7.04
C LEU A 156 13.31 7.80 -6.96
N LEU A 157 12.25 8.50 -7.35
CA LEU A 157 12.16 9.95 -7.20
C LEU A 157 12.16 10.40 -5.74
N HIS A 158 11.52 9.63 -4.86
CA HIS A 158 11.57 9.93 -3.42
C HIS A 158 12.99 9.78 -2.88
N ARG A 159 13.71 8.71 -3.22
CA ARG A 159 15.12 8.50 -2.87
C ARG A 159 15.99 9.65 -3.36
N TYR A 160 15.81 10.10 -4.60
CA TYR A 160 16.52 11.26 -5.15
C TYR A 160 16.27 12.53 -4.32
N LYS A 161 15.01 12.81 -3.96
CA LYS A 161 14.64 13.96 -3.12
C LYS A 161 15.22 13.89 -1.71
N MET A 162 15.51 12.69 -1.22
CA MET A 162 16.18 12.46 0.08
C MET A 162 17.71 12.53 -0.01
N GLY A 163 18.27 12.87 -1.19
CA GLY A 163 19.71 13.10 -1.40
C GLY A 163 20.48 11.92 -1.96
N GLU A 164 19.84 10.82 -2.30
CA GLU A 164 20.47 9.70 -2.98
C GLU A 164 20.62 10.01 -4.47
N THR A 165 21.79 10.50 -4.87
CA THR A 165 22.05 10.90 -6.27
C THR A 165 23.07 10.01 -6.99
N GLU A 166 23.76 9.13 -6.26
CA GLU A 166 24.88 8.35 -6.79
C GLU A 166 24.42 7.05 -7.49
N THR A 167 23.23 6.55 -7.16
CA THR A 167 22.70 5.34 -7.80
C THR A 167 22.19 5.69 -9.20
N GLU A 168 22.76 5.04 -10.24
CA GLU A 168 22.40 5.26 -11.65
C GLU A 168 20.88 5.19 -11.89
N ARG A 169 20.22 4.21 -11.30
CA ARG A 169 18.77 4.00 -11.40
C ARG A 169 17.97 5.19 -10.83
N VAL A 170 18.42 5.76 -9.70
CA VAL A 170 17.81 6.93 -9.06
C VAL A 170 18.01 8.18 -9.90
N ALA A 171 19.24 8.40 -10.40
CA ALA A 171 19.54 9.51 -11.28
C ALA A 171 18.74 9.45 -12.59
N THR A 172 18.63 8.26 -13.20
CA THR A 172 17.81 8.04 -14.40
C THR A 172 16.34 8.35 -14.15
N ALA A 173 15.76 7.92 -13.04
CA ALA A 173 14.37 8.22 -12.70
C ALA A 173 14.12 9.73 -12.58
N HIS A 174 15.06 10.48 -11.99
CA HIS A 174 14.97 11.95 -11.92
C HIS A 174 15.03 12.59 -13.31
N MET A 175 15.96 12.16 -14.18
CA MET A 175 16.05 12.66 -15.57
C MET A 175 14.76 12.41 -16.36
N VAL A 176 14.18 11.21 -16.22
CA VAL A 176 12.90 10.86 -16.85
C VAL A 176 11.78 11.77 -16.36
N GLN A 177 11.71 12.07 -15.04
CA GLN A 177 10.74 12.99 -14.49
C GLN A 177 10.89 14.39 -15.03
N GLU A 178 12.12 14.92 -15.14
CA GLU A 178 12.36 16.23 -15.73
C GLU A 178 11.88 16.31 -17.19
N ILE A 179 12.03 15.23 -17.96
CA ILE A 179 11.52 15.16 -19.34
C ILE A 179 9.99 15.24 -19.32
N PHE A 180 9.32 14.45 -18.46
CA PHE A 180 7.87 14.44 -18.36
C PHE A 180 7.32 15.80 -17.92
N ASP A 181 7.96 16.45 -16.96
CA ASP A 181 7.59 17.81 -16.52
C ASP A 181 7.70 18.83 -17.67
N ARG A 182 8.76 18.75 -18.50
CA ARG A 182 8.96 19.63 -19.66
C ARG A 182 7.91 19.42 -20.77
N VAL A 183 7.44 18.20 -20.96
CA VAL A 183 6.42 17.88 -21.99
C VAL A 183 4.98 17.91 -21.44
N GLY A 184 4.81 18.26 -20.15
CA GLY A 184 3.50 18.36 -19.50
C GLY A 184 2.82 17.02 -19.26
N ILE A 185 3.60 15.93 -19.13
CA ILE A 185 3.09 14.62 -18.77
C ILE A 185 3.08 14.51 -17.24
N ASP A 186 1.90 14.42 -16.66
CA ASP A 186 1.71 14.21 -15.23
C ASP A 186 1.71 12.71 -14.92
N LEU A 187 2.73 12.25 -14.19
CA LEU A 187 2.84 10.89 -13.66
C LEU A 187 2.17 10.75 -12.30
N GLU A 188 1.56 11.79 -11.74
CA GLU A 188 0.73 11.58 -10.56
C GLU A 188 -0.39 10.60 -10.91
N PRO A 189 -0.63 9.57 -10.08
CA PRO A 189 -1.68 8.62 -10.34
C PRO A 189 -3.01 9.38 -10.36
N LYS A 190 -3.48 9.70 -11.54
CA LYS A 190 -4.90 10.05 -11.69
C LYS A 190 -5.60 8.79 -11.22
N ARG A 191 -6.32 8.88 -10.08
CA ARG A 191 -7.20 7.81 -9.60
C ARG A 191 -7.86 7.22 -10.83
N VAL A 192 -7.53 5.97 -11.17
CA VAL A 192 -8.07 5.31 -12.36
C VAL A 192 -9.56 5.21 -12.16
N ARG A 193 -10.22 6.22 -12.66
CA ARG A 193 -11.66 6.28 -12.66
C ARG A 193 -12.14 5.41 -13.79
N LYS A 194 -12.92 4.42 -13.40
CA LYS A 194 -13.80 3.63 -14.24
C LYS A 194 -13.11 2.66 -15.19
N SER A 195 -13.43 1.42 -15.00
CA SER A 195 -13.42 0.30 -15.93
C SER A 195 -14.20 0.62 -17.24
N SER A 196 -13.76 1.60 -17.99
CA SER A 196 -14.12 1.73 -19.39
C SER A 196 -12.87 1.37 -20.17
N GLY A 197 -12.78 0.14 -20.61
CA GLY A 197 -11.82 -0.54 -21.47
C GLY A 197 -10.95 0.25 -22.48
N LYS A 198 -10.44 1.42 -22.11
CA LYS A 198 -9.47 2.17 -22.89
C LYS A 198 -8.24 2.36 -22.02
N CYS A 199 -7.18 1.64 -22.36
CA CYS A 199 -5.81 1.96 -21.91
C CYS A 199 -5.56 3.45 -22.11
N GLY A 200 -5.28 4.17 -21.03
CA GLY A 200 -4.79 5.54 -21.13
C GLY A 200 -3.42 5.56 -21.83
N PRO A 201 -3.07 6.65 -22.48
CA PRO A 201 -1.84 6.77 -23.29
C PRO A 201 -0.54 6.51 -22.52
N ASN A 202 -0.56 6.47 -21.19
CA ASN A 202 0.63 6.36 -20.34
C ASN A 202 1.15 4.93 -20.13
N GLN A 203 0.40 3.88 -20.52
CA GLN A 203 0.89 2.51 -20.32
C GLN A 203 1.94 2.06 -21.36
N HIS A 204 2.07 2.77 -22.48
CA HIS A 204 3.00 2.40 -23.55
C HIS A 204 4.42 2.97 -23.40
N TYR A 205 4.62 3.97 -22.53
CA TYR A 205 5.93 4.64 -22.43
C TYR A 205 6.97 3.87 -21.60
N PHE A 206 6.54 2.97 -20.72
CA PHE A 206 7.45 2.24 -19.83
C PHE A 206 7.86 0.85 -20.33
N SER A 207 7.28 0.36 -21.45
CA SER A 207 7.59 -0.98 -21.98
C SER A 207 8.91 -1.08 -22.74
N HIS A 208 9.70 -0.01 -22.84
CA HIS A 208 10.94 0.04 -23.62
C HIS A 208 12.19 0.33 -22.79
N PHE A 209 12.12 0.25 -21.46
CA PHE A 209 13.27 0.45 -20.57
C PHE A 209 13.66 -0.84 -19.82
N ASP A 210 13.66 -1.99 -20.52
CA ASP A 210 14.29 -3.22 -20.03
C ASP A 210 15.78 -3.23 -20.37
#